data_f372dcc24fb419a3f81e6750e9daa8b6
#
_entry.id   f372dcc24fb419a3f81e6750e9daa8b6
#
_cell.length_a   1.000
_cell.length_b   1.000
_cell.length_c   1.000
_cell.angle_alpha   90.00
_cell.angle_beta   90.00
_cell.angle_gamma   90.00
#
_symmetry.space_group_name_H-M   'P 1'
#
loop_
_entity.id
_entity.type
_entity.pdbx_description
1 polymer ?
#
loop_
_entity_poly.entity_id
_entity_poly.type
_entity_poly.pdbx_seq_one_letter_code
_entity_poly.pdbx_strand_id
1 'polypeptide(L)'
;KDSKFNQTGYIDFAQTVMEKYNNLENAIKDNNFSFNNFKDLTEKQAENFMKGMQANAVPQAEYIASKYNFENHNILDIGAGAGTYLITVSKEYKTVRGKMIDLPQVSKIQNRNIEREHLKDRLVSVSCDYNIDFPKENYDDVFLFAVVHQEPKENVEKLLDNIYNVLKPNGRLFLTSFFLNDDKISPEFSVQFAIEMLANSKNGKVYTHNEIKKLLKDSNFSNIERIDDIPSPATLYIANK
;
A
#
# COMPACT_ATOMS: atom_id res chain seq x y z
N LYS A 1 -9.94 20.75 12.05
CA LYS A 1 -9.66 20.50 10.62
C LYS A 1 -8.30 19.82 10.39
N ASP A 2 -7.36 19.95 11.31
CA ASP A 2 -5.96 19.46 11.16
C ASP A 2 -5.68 18.15 11.92
N SER A 3 -6.72 17.41 12.30
CA SER A 3 -6.56 16.12 12.97
C SER A 3 -5.97 15.07 12.00
N LYS A 4 -4.99 14.27 12.48
CA LYS A 4 -4.44 13.13 11.74
C LYS A 4 -5.49 12.06 11.36
N PHE A 5 -6.67 12.09 11.98
CA PHE A 5 -7.83 11.24 11.71
C PHE A 5 -8.92 11.90 10.88
N ASN A 6 -8.61 13.01 10.20
CA ASN A 6 -9.60 13.76 9.41
C ASN A 6 -10.00 12.98 8.15
N GLN A 7 -11.26 12.54 8.10
CA GLN A 7 -11.86 11.76 7.01
C GLN A 7 -12.57 12.61 5.94
N THR A 8 -12.56 13.95 6.05
CA THR A 8 -13.31 14.80 5.08
C THR A 8 -12.87 14.56 3.64
N GLY A 9 -11.56 14.36 3.38
CA GLY A 9 -11.08 14.03 2.03
C GLY A 9 -11.59 12.69 1.50
N TYR A 10 -11.78 11.70 2.39
CA TYR A 10 -12.36 10.42 2.02
C TYR A 10 -13.84 10.51 1.68
N ILE A 11 -14.60 11.36 2.39
CA ILE A 11 -16.03 11.60 2.09
C ILE A 11 -16.20 12.20 0.69
N ASP A 12 -15.36 13.18 0.31
CA ASP A 12 -15.38 13.75 -1.04
C ASP A 12 -15.02 12.67 -2.10
N PHE A 13 -14.08 11.79 -1.79
CA PHE A 13 -13.71 10.68 -2.67
C PHE A 13 -14.81 9.61 -2.74
N ALA A 14 -15.50 9.31 -1.64
CA ALA A 14 -16.56 8.32 -1.57
C ALA A 14 -17.73 8.63 -2.54
N GLN A 15 -18.01 9.90 -2.82
CA GLN A 15 -18.99 10.27 -3.86
C GLN A 15 -18.58 9.75 -5.23
N THR A 16 -17.31 9.85 -5.58
CA THR A 16 -16.78 9.31 -6.85
C THR A 16 -16.88 7.78 -6.90
N VAL A 17 -16.68 7.12 -5.76
CA VAL A 17 -16.86 5.66 -5.65
C VAL A 17 -18.32 5.26 -5.82
N MET A 18 -19.26 5.99 -5.21
CA MET A 18 -20.70 5.73 -5.36
C MET A 18 -21.18 5.82 -6.82
N GLU A 19 -20.68 6.80 -7.59
CA GLU A 19 -20.99 6.91 -9.02
C GLU A 19 -20.54 5.67 -9.82
N LYS A 20 -19.43 5.06 -9.42
CA LYS A 20 -18.91 3.85 -10.05
C LYS A 20 -19.73 2.61 -9.71
N TYR A 21 -20.27 2.52 -8.49
CA TYR A 21 -21.22 1.45 -8.14
C TYR A 21 -22.48 1.48 -9.01
N ASN A 22 -22.95 2.63 -9.45
CA ASN A 22 -24.07 2.75 -10.38
C ASN A 22 -23.79 2.07 -11.74
N ASN A 23 -22.52 1.87 -12.09
CA ASN A 23 -22.10 1.20 -13.33
C ASN A 23 -21.70 -0.27 -13.13
N LEU A 24 -21.83 -0.82 -11.93
CA LEU A 24 -21.37 -2.17 -11.58
C LEU A 24 -22.02 -3.25 -12.46
N GLU A 25 -23.32 -3.11 -12.80
CA GLU A 25 -24.02 -4.05 -13.68
C GLU A 25 -23.38 -4.12 -15.08
N ASN A 26 -23.03 -2.96 -15.66
CA ASN A 26 -22.35 -2.89 -16.95
C ASN A 26 -20.91 -3.43 -16.85
N ALA A 27 -20.22 -3.13 -15.74
CA ALA A 27 -18.89 -3.66 -15.48
C ALA A 27 -18.88 -5.20 -15.46
N ILE A 28 -19.89 -5.82 -14.86
CA ILE A 28 -20.02 -7.29 -14.79
C ILE A 28 -20.41 -7.88 -16.15
N LYS A 29 -21.41 -7.28 -16.87
CA LYS A 29 -21.93 -7.83 -18.12
C LYS A 29 -20.99 -7.66 -19.31
N ASP A 30 -20.40 -6.48 -19.44
CA ASP A 30 -19.71 -6.06 -20.66
C ASP A 30 -18.19 -6.02 -20.49
N ASN A 31 -17.67 -6.38 -19.30
CA ASN A 31 -16.28 -6.17 -18.93
C ASN A 31 -15.84 -4.71 -19.20
N ASN A 32 -16.80 -3.79 -19.12
CA ASN A 32 -16.63 -2.38 -19.39
C ASN A 32 -16.57 -1.60 -18.09
N PHE A 33 -15.38 -1.41 -17.64
CA PHE A 33 -15.10 -0.70 -16.40
C PHE A 33 -14.87 0.77 -16.72
N SER A 34 -15.69 1.67 -16.19
CA SER A 34 -15.46 3.11 -16.31
C SER A 34 -14.36 3.54 -15.33
N PHE A 35 -13.11 3.50 -15.79
CA PHE A 35 -11.98 3.93 -14.97
C PHE A 35 -11.59 5.37 -15.21
N ASN A 36 -11.46 6.09 -14.10
CA ASN A 36 -10.37 7.05 -14.00
C ASN A 36 -9.17 6.30 -13.39
N ASN A 37 -8.15 6.03 -14.18
CA ASN A 37 -6.88 5.58 -13.63
C ASN A 37 -6.47 6.58 -12.54
N PHE A 38 -5.83 6.11 -11.46
CA PHE A 38 -5.26 7.02 -10.47
C PHE A 38 -4.34 8.07 -11.13
N LYS A 39 -3.73 7.72 -12.26
CA LYS A 39 -2.92 8.60 -13.12
C LYS A 39 -3.72 9.78 -13.69
N ASP A 40 -5.03 9.66 -13.82
CA ASP A 40 -5.93 10.66 -14.42
C ASP A 40 -6.58 11.60 -13.38
N LEU A 41 -6.32 11.37 -12.08
CA LEU A 41 -6.83 12.23 -11.03
C LEU A 41 -6.19 13.61 -11.10
N THR A 42 -7.01 14.63 -10.93
CA THR A 42 -6.51 16.00 -10.70
C THR A 42 -5.72 16.05 -9.39
N GLU A 43 -4.82 17.02 -9.25
CA GLU A 43 -4.00 17.19 -8.03
C GLU A 43 -4.88 17.27 -6.78
N LYS A 44 -6.02 17.99 -6.83
CA LYS A 44 -6.96 18.11 -5.72
C LYS A 44 -7.65 16.79 -5.37
N GLN A 45 -8.04 16.00 -6.38
CA GLN A 45 -8.63 14.67 -6.15
C GLN A 45 -7.62 13.72 -5.52
N ALA A 46 -6.37 13.72 -6.02
CA ALA A 46 -5.28 12.95 -5.44
C ALA A 46 -4.99 13.37 -3.98
N GLU A 47 -4.98 14.68 -3.67
CA GLU A 47 -4.82 15.16 -2.30
C GLU A 47 -5.94 14.70 -1.37
N ASN A 48 -7.20 14.80 -1.80
CA ASN A 48 -8.35 14.38 -0.99
C ASN A 48 -8.31 12.87 -0.73
N PHE A 49 -8.01 12.08 -1.75
CA PHE A 49 -7.82 10.64 -1.62
C PHE A 49 -6.69 10.30 -0.64
N MET A 50 -5.52 10.93 -0.81
CA MET A 50 -4.36 10.68 0.06
C MET A 50 -4.63 11.08 1.52
N LYS A 51 -5.40 12.16 1.78
CA LYS A 51 -5.80 12.52 3.16
C LYS A 51 -6.67 11.44 3.80
N GLY A 52 -7.62 10.88 3.06
CA GLY A 52 -8.44 9.77 3.54
C GLY A 52 -7.60 8.52 3.82
N MET A 53 -6.74 8.13 2.88
CA MET A 53 -5.84 6.99 3.03
C MET A 53 -4.87 7.18 4.20
N GLN A 54 -4.35 8.39 4.40
CA GLN A 54 -3.50 8.72 5.54
C GLN A 54 -4.22 8.49 6.87
N ALA A 55 -5.46 8.96 7.00
CA ALA A 55 -6.22 8.79 8.23
C ALA A 55 -6.45 7.30 8.57
N ASN A 56 -6.68 6.46 7.56
CA ASN A 56 -6.84 5.02 7.73
C ASN A 56 -5.50 4.31 8.05
N ALA A 57 -4.39 4.82 7.53
CA ALA A 57 -3.07 4.22 7.70
C ALA A 57 -2.42 4.52 9.06
N VAL A 58 -2.75 5.65 9.72
CA VAL A 58 -2.10 6.09 10.96
C VAL A 58 -2.13 5.02 12.06
N PRO A 59 -3.27 4.40 12.43
CA PRO A 59 -3.28 3.39 13.48
C PRO A 59 -2.38 2.20 13.18
N GLN A 60 -2.36 1.73 11.93
CA GLN A 60 -1.49 0.64 11.50
C GLN A 60 0.00 1.04 11.55
N ALA A 61 0.32 2.24 11.09
CA ALA A 61 1.69 2.74 11.09
C ALA A 61 2.25 2.86 12.52
N GLU A 62 1.44 3.36 13.46
CA GLU A 62 1.78 3.45 14.90
C GLU A 62 1.96 2.05 15.50
N TYR A 63 1.07 1.11 15.17
CA TYR A 63 1.18 -0.29 15.59
C TYR A 63 2.51 -0.91 15.10
N ILE A 64 2.80 -0.81 13.81
CA ILE A 64 4.03 -1.38 13.21
C ILE A 64 5.28 -0.74 13.83
N ALA A 65 5.31 0.58 13.97
CA ALA A 65 6.44 1.29 14.58
C ALA A 65 6.67 0.87 16.04
N SER A 66 5.61 0.55 16.79
CA SER A 66 5.72 0.14 18.20
C SER A 66 6.08 -1.35 18.40
N LYS A 67 5.77 -2.20 17.43
CA LYS A 67 5.92 -3.67 17.57
C LYS A 67 7.23 -4.20 17.01
N TYR A 68 7.82 -3.54 16.03
CA TYR A 68 9.01 -4.03 15.33
C TYR A 68 10.17 -3.05 15.48
N ASN A 69 11.37 -3.59 15.61
CA ASN A 69 12.57 -2.77 15.67
C ASN A 69 13.06 -2.42 14.26
N PHE A 70 13.30 -1.12 14.03
CA PHE A 70 13.83 -0.55 12.79
C PHE A 70 15.12 0.25 13.01
N GLU A 71 15.78 0.12 14.16
CA GLU A 71 16.99 0.87 14.48
C GLU A 71 18.08 0.62 13.42
N ASN A 72 18.63 1.70 12.85
CA ASN A 72 19.65 1.69 11.78
C ASN A 72 19.21 1.04 10.46
N HIS A 73 17.91 0.89 10.20
CA HIS A 73 17.41 0.30 8.97
C HIS A 73 17.29 1.33 7.84
N ASN A 74 17.58 0.86 6.62
CA ASN A 74 17.24 1.53 5.37
C ASN A 74 15.99 0.88 4.79
N ILE A 75 14.91 1.64 4.58
CA ILE A 75 13.58 1.13 4.26
C ILE A 75 13.14 1.64 2.89
N LEU A 76 12.60 0.75 2.04
CA LEU A 76 11.89 1.10 0.82
C LEU A 76 10.38 1.00 1.07
N ASP A 77 9.64 2.08 0.81
CA ASP A 77 8.17 2.11 0.91
C ASP A 77 7.59 2.26 -0.51
N ILE A 78 6.92 1.19 -0.99
CA ILE A 78 6.44 1.05 -2.37
C ILE A 78 4.95 1.39 -2.43
N GLY A 79 4.57 2.29 -3.35
CA GLY A 79 3.21 2.81 -3.38
C GLY A 79 2.87 3.53 -2.07
N ALA A 80 3.84 4.32 -1.58
CA ALA A 80 3.85 4.84 -0.21
C ALA A 80 2.72 5.85 0.10
N GLY A 81 1.91 6.24 -0.90
CA GLY A 81 0.82 7.19 -0.71
C GLY A 81 1.30 8.49 -0.08
N ALA A 82 0.69 8.89 1.03
CA ALA A 82 1.12 10.10 1.76
C ALA A 82 2.46 9.93 2.53
N GLY A 83 3.06 8.74 2.51
CA GLY A 83 4.29 8.40 3.24
C GLY A 83 4.06 8.08 4.71
N THR A 84 2.84 7.77 5.10
CA THR A 84 2.43 7.65 6.51
C THR A 84 3.26 6.64 7.28
N TYR A 85 3.49 5.45 6.72
CA TYR A 85 4.20 4.38 7.41
C TYR A 85 5.67 4.73 7.64
N LEU A 86 6.39 5.09 6.58
CA LEU A 86 7.81 5.38 6.70
C LEU A 86 8.09 6.66 7.50
N ILE A 87 7.23 7.68 7.40
CA ILE A 87 7.30 8.89 8.25
C ILE A 87 7.10 8.51 9.72
N THR A 88 6.08 7.70 10.06
CA THR A 88 5.80 7.30 11.44
C THR A 88 6.97 6.51 12.03
N VAL A 89 7.48 5.51 11.31
CA VAL A 89 8.65 4.74 11.72
C VAL A 89 9.88 5.64 11.89
N SER A 90 10.11 6.60 10.99
CA SER A 90 11.25 7.51 11.08
C SER A 90 11.14 8.54 12.22
N LYS A 91 9.93 8.82 12.70
CA LYS A 91 9.72 9.65 13.89
C LYS A 91 10.07 8.89 15.17
N GLU A 92 9.76 7.61 15.22
CA GLU A 92 10.10 6.73 16.35
C GLU A 92 11.60 6.41 16.37
N TYR A 93 12.16 5.99 15.24
CA TYR A 93 13.56 5.57 15.10
C TYR A 93 14.39 6.64 14.38
N LYS A 94 15.20 7.38 15.11
CA LYS A 94 15.97 8.53 14.58
C LYS A 94 17.10 8.13 13.61
N THR A 95 17.50 6.88 13.60
CA THR A 95 18.54 6.32 12.72
C THR A 95 17.98 5.77 11.41
N VAL A 96 16.66 5.59 11.30
CA VAL A 96 16.02 5.12 10.07
C VAL A 96 16.27 6.09 8.93
N ARG A 97 16.66 5.52 7.79
CA ARG A 97 16.68 6.17 6.48
C ARG A 97 15.73 5.46 5.55
N GLY A 98 15.28 6.12 4.49
CA GLY A 98 14.43 5.41 3.55
C GLY A 98 14.05 6.19 2.30
N LYS A 99 13.51 5.42 1.37
CA LYS A 99 13.02 5.89 0.07
C LYS A 99 11.53 5.54 -0.05
N MET A 100 10.73 6.52 -0.43
CA MET A 100 9.34 6.35 -0.84
C MET A 100 9.26 6.40 -2.36
N ILE A 101 8.56 5.46 -2.96
CA ILE A 101 8.29 5.50 -4.39
C ILE A 101 6.78 5.50 -4.65
N ASP A 102 6.34 6.36 -5.56
CA ASP A 102 4.96 6.48 -5.98
C ASP A 102 4.87 7.29 -7.30
N LEU A 103 3.67 7.43 -7.85
CA LEU A 103 3.42 8.21 -9.05
C LEU A 103 3.72 9.70 -8.84
N PRO A 104 4.00 10.46 -9.92
CA PRO A 104 4.48 11.86 -9.83
C PRO A 104 3.60 12.79 -8.99
N GLN A 105 2.27 12.68 -9.11
CA GLN A 105 1.33 13.51 -8.35
C GLN A 105 1.35 13.20 -6.84
N VAL A 106 1.66 11.95 -6.47
CA VAL A 106 1.77 11.50 -5.07
C VAL A 106 3.12 11.89 -4.48
N SER A 107 4.20 11.78 -5.23
CA SER A 107 5.54 12.19 -4.80
C SER A 107 5.60 13.65 -4.36
N LYS A 108 4.82 14.54 -4.96
CA LYS A 108 4.69 15.93 -4.51
C LYS A 108 4.11 16.03 -3.10
N ILE A 109 3.11 15.18 -2.79
CA ILE A 109 2.48 15.13 -1.46
C ILE A 109 3.48 14.58 -0.44
N GLN A 110 4.20 13.52 -0.78
CA GLN A 110 5.26 12.94 0.05
C GLN A 110 6.32 13.97 0.40
N ASN A 111 6.84 14.71 -0.58
CA ASN A 111 7.86 15.73 -0.36
C ASN A 111 7.37 16.83 0.60
N ARG A 112 6.12 17.30 0.47
CA ARG A 112 5.53 18.25 1.42
C ARG A 112 5.43 17.66 2.83
N ASN A 113 5.06 16.38 2.96
CA ASN A 113 4.95 15.72 4.26
C ASN A 113 6.33 15.50 4.90
N ILE A 114 7.32 15.05 4.14
CA ILE A 114 8.72 14.91 4.59
C ILE A 114 9.26 16.25 5.12
N GLU A 115 8.99 17.34 4.39
CA GLU A 115 9.40 18.68 4.79
C GLU A 115 8.72 19.14 6.07
N ARG A 116 7.40 19.00 6.16
CA ARG A 116 6.59 19.35 7.33
C ARG A 116 7.05 18.62 8.59
N GLU A 117 7.46 17.35 8.46
CA GLU A 117 7.95 16.54 9.58
C GLU A 117 9.46 16.66 9.83
N HIS A 118 10.17 17.56 9.10
CA HIS A 118 11.61 17.80 9.22
C HIS A 118 12.47 16.54 9.01
N LEU A 119 12.16 15.74 8.00
CA LEU A 119 12.80 14.45 7.72
C LEU A 119 13.63 14.42 6.42
N LYS A 120 13.90 15.58 5.80
CA LYS A 120 14.63 15.67 4.51
C LYS A 120 16.05 15.12 4.53
N ASP A 121 16.67 15.06 5.69
CA ASP A 121 18.03 14.52 5.89
C ASP A 121 18.07 12.98 5.86
N ARG A 122 16.91 12.33 6.01
CA ARG A 122 16.81 10.88 6.16
C ARG A 122 15.86 10.21 5.17
N LEU A 123 14.84 10.91 4.70
CA LEU A 123 13.83 10.39 3.79
C LEU A 123 13.87 11.08 2.43
N VAL A 124 13.70 10.31 1.38
CA VAL A 124 13.59 10.80 0.00
C VAL A 124 12.34 10.23 -0.67
N SER A 125 11.63 11.08 -1.40
CA SER A 125 10.53 10.66 -2.28
C SER A 125 11.00 10.69 -3.72
N VAL A 126 10.76 9.59 -4.44
CA VAL A 126 11.10 9.44 -5.85
C VAL A 126 9.83 9.14 -6.64
N SER A 127 9.62 9.90 -7.71
CA SER A 127 8.56 9.60 -8.68
C SER A 127 8.95 8.37 -9.48
N CYS A 128 8.20 7.27 -9.30
CA CYS A 128 8.53 5.98 -9.88
C CYS A 128 7.25 5.16 -10.11
N ASP A 129 7.09 4.63 -11.31
CA ASP A 129 6.14 3.54 -11.55
C ASP A 129 6.89 2.22 -11.35
N TYR A 130 6.67 1.56 -10.23
CA TYR A 130 7.37 0.33 -9.84
C TYR A 130 7.21 -0.83 -10.84
N ASN A 131 6.24 -0.76 -11.75
CA ASN A 131 6.07 -1.73 -12.83
C ASN A 131 7.02 -1.47 -14.02
N ILE A 132 7.60 -0.26 -14.12
CA ILE A 132 8.45 0.16 -15.23
C ILE A 132 9.91 0.29 -14.79
N ASP A 133 10.13 0.99 -13.67
CA ASP A 133 11.46 1.23 -13.11
C ASP A 133 11.45 0.91 -11.62
N PHE A 134 12.38 0.10 -11.17
CA PHE A 134 12.44 -0.37 -9.80
C PHE A 134 13.79 -0.01 -9.17
N PRO A 135 13.81 0.49 -7.90
CA PRO A 135 15.05 0.79 -7.20
C PRO A 135 16.00 -0.41 -7.16
N LYS A 136 17.31 -0.15 -7.26
CA LYS A 136 18.35 -1.20 -7.29
C LYS A 136 19.21 -1.23 -6.02
N GLU A 137 18.99 -0.28 -5.12
CA GLU A 137 19.69 -0.22 -3.83
C GLU A 137 19.22 -1.36 -2.92
N ASN A 138 20.02 -1.70 -1.91
CA ASN A 138 19.68 -2.71 -0.94
C ASN A 138 19.02 -2.12 0.31
N TYR A 139 17.98 -2.80 0.81
CA TYR A 139 17.17 -2.36 1.94
C TYR A 139 17.13 -3.44 3.04
N ASP A 140 17.01 -3.00 4.27
CA ASP A 140 16.80 -3.87 5.43
C ASP A 140 15.34 -4.33 5.49
N ASP A 141 14.42 -3.40 5.20
CA ASP A 141 12.99 -3.69 5.13
C ASP A 141 12.38 -3.07 3.87
N VAL A 142 11.34 -3.73 3.36
CA VAL A 142 10.46 -3.19 2.31
C VAL A 142 9.03 -3.15 2.82
N PHE A 143 8.36 -2.02 2.65
CA PHE A 143 6.95 -1.82 2.93
C PHE A 143 6.14 -1.91 1.64
N LEU A 144 5.09 -2.73 1.64
CA LEU A 144 4.16 -2.92 0.54
C LEU A 144 2.73 -2.90 1.08
N PHE A 145 2.24 -1.71 1.40
CA PHE A 145 0.98 -1.54 2.10
C PHE A 145 -0.15 -1.12 1.17
N ALA A 146 -1.22 -1.92 1.10
CA ALA A 146 -2.40 -1.68 0.28
C ALA A 146 -2.10 -1.50 -1.23
N VAL A 147 -1.13 -2.23 -1.77
CA VAL A 147 -0.71 -2.18 -3.19
C VAL A 147 -1.18 -3.40 -3.98
N VAL A 148 -0.99 -4.62 -3.44
CA VAL A 148 -1.17 -5.87 -4.20
C VAL A 148 -2.57 -6.04 -4.79
N HIS A 149 -3.59 -5.47 -4.17
CA HIS A 149 -4.96 -5.54 -4.67
C HIS A 149 -5.23 -4.66 -5.90
N GLN A 150 -4.29 -3.79 -6.27
CA GLN A 150 -4.40 -2.93 -7.45
C GLN A 150 -3.81 -3.60 -8.70
N GLU A 151 -3.10 -4.71 -8.51
CA GLU A 151 -2.29 -5.34 -9.55
C GLU A 151 -2.81 -6.73 -9.93
N PRO A 152 -2.73 -7.10 -11.22
CA PRO A 152 -2.96 -8.46 -11.65
C PRO A 152 -1.83 -9.36 -11.14
N LYS A 153 -2.10 -10.67 -11.11
CA LYS A 153 -1.20 -11.67 -10.54
C LYS A 153 0.23 -11.58 -11.09
N GLU A 154 0.36 -11.43 -12.39
CA GLU A 154 1.66 -11.40 -13.10
C GLU A 154 2.51 -10.19 -12.67
N ASN A 155 1.89 -9.07 -12.34
CA ASN A 155 2.57 -7.89 -11.83
C ASN A 155 2.97 -8.08 -10.37
N VAL A 156 2.11 -8.70 -9.55
CA VAL A 156 2.45 -9.03 -8.15
C VAL A 156 3.63 -9.99 -8.08
N GLU A 157 3.68 -11.02 -8.94
CA GLU A 157 4.82 -11.95 -9.03
C GLU A 157 6.12 -11.19 -9.32
N LYS A 158 6.14 -10.36 -10.36
CA LYS A 158 7.31 -9.54 -10.71
C LYS A 158 7.71 -8.57 -9.59
N LEU A 159 6.72 -7.96 -8.94
CA LEU A 159 6.95 -7.02 -7.85
C LEU A 159 7.59 -7.72 -6.65
N LEU A 160 7.09 -8.89 -6.27
CA LEU A 160 7.66 -9.68 -5.18
C LEU A 160 9.09 -10.15 -5.49
N ASP A 161 9.36 -10.57 -6.73
CA ASP A 161 10.72 -10.93 -7.18
C ASP A 161 11.68 -9.73 -7.12
N ASN A 162 11.22 -8.55 -7.56
CA ASN A 162 12.00 -7.31 -7.47
C ASN A 162 12.29 -6.95 -6.00
N ILE A 163 11.28 -7.07 -5.12
CA ILE A 163 11.43 -6.82 -3.68
C ILE A 163 12.44 -7.79 -3.08
N TYR A 164 12.32 -9.08 -3.39
CA TYR A 164 13.27 -10.09 -2.92
C TYR A 164 14.71 -9.74 -3.32
N ASN A 165 14.92 -9.31 -4.57
CA ASN A 165 16.23 -8.96 -5.07
C ASN A 165 16.88 -7.79 -4.34
N VAL A 166 16.12 -6.75 -3.98
CA VAL A 166 16.64 -5.55 -3.29
C VAL A 166 16.68 -5.68 -1.76
N LEU A 167 16.07 -6.70 -1.18
CA LEU A 167 16.24 -6.99 0.24
C LEU A 167 17.66 -7.51 0.52
N LYS A 168 18.27 -7.03 1.59
CA LYS A 168 19.51 -7.60 2.15
C LYS A 168 19.27 -9.02 2.66
N PRO A 169 20.31 -9.85 2.86
CA PRO A 169 20.18 -11.11 3.60
C PRO A 169 19.52 -10.87 4.96
N ASN A 170 18.52 -11.67 5.31
CA ASN A 170 17.66 -11.50 6.50
C ASN A 170 16.77 -10.24 6.49
N GLY A 171 16.67 -9.53 5.37
CA GLY A 171 15.75 -8.41 5.21
C GLY A 171 14.30 -8.86 5.21
N ARG A 172 13.38 -7.95 5.55
CA ARG A 172 11.96 -8.26 5.75
C ARG A 172 11.08 -7.51 4.77
N LEU A 173 10.08 -8.21 4.24
CA LEU A 173 8.93 -7.60 3.58
C LEU A 173 7.80 -7.47 4.60
N PHE A 174 7.25 -6.27 4.75
CA PHE A 174 5.99 -5.98 5.45
C PHE A 174 4.91 -5.72 4.39
N LEU A 175 3.91 -6.57 4.32
CA LEU A 175 2.86 -6.51 3.31
C LEU A 175 1.49 -6.47 3.98
N THR A 176 0.66 -5.47 3.68
CA THR A 176 -0.74 -5.45 4.10
C THR A 176 -1.69 -5.37 2.92
N SER A 177 -2.82 -6.04 3.05
CA SER A 177 -3.97 -5.87 2.18
C SER A 177 -5.24 -6.43 2.87
N PHE A 178 -6.38 -6.26 2.20
CA PHE A 178 -7.64 -6.89 2.60
C PHE A 178 -7.76 -8.23 1.90
N PHE A 179 -7.40 -9.32 2.61
CA PHE A 179 -7.43 -10.66 2.02
C PHE A 179 -8.75 -11.36 2.28
N LEU A 180 -9.19 -12.16 1.30
CA LEU A 180 -10.28 -13.11 1.48
C LEU A 180 -9.78 -14.36 2.19
N ASN A 181 -10.66 -14.98 2.98
CA ASN A 181 -10.47 -16.37 3.34
C ASN A 181 -10.59 -17.26 2.08
N ASP A 182 -10.13 -18.50 2.15
CA ASP A 182 -10.10 -19.38 0.98
C ASP A 182 -11.48 -19.83 0.53
N ASP A 183 -12.52 -19.62 1.36
CA ASP A 183 -13.92 -19.78 0.99
C ASP A 183 -14.44 -18.68 0.03
N LYS A 184 -13.70 -17.55 -0.08
CA LYS A 184 -13.97 -16.37 -0.91
C LYS A 184 -15.28 -15.62 -0.57
N ILE A 185 -15.88 -15.92 0.57
CA ILE A 185 -17.11 -15.28 1.06
C ILE A 185 -16.92 -14.61 2.42
N SER A 186 -15.72 -14.61 2.95
CA SER A 186 -15.33 -13.99 4.21
C SER A 186 -13.90 -13.44 4.19
N PRO A 187 -13.52 -12.53 5.09
CA PRO A 187 -14.40 -11.76 5.98
C PRO A 187 -15.26 -10.75 5.19
N GLU A 188 -16.35 -10.28 5.78
CA GLU A 188 -17.31 -9.39 5.13
C GLU A 188 -16.67 -8.16 4.51
N PHE A 189 -15.76 -7.49 5.24
CA PHE A 189 -15.05 -6.32 4.73
C PHE A 189 -14.27 -6.62 3.44
N SER A 190 -13.56 -7.74 3.37
CA SER A 190 -12.77 -8.11 2.19
C SER A 190 -13.66 -8.48 1.00
N VAL A 191 -14.85 -9.04 1.25
CA VAL A 191 -15.86 -9.30 0.22
C VAL A 191 -16.40 -7.99 -0.36
N GLN A 192 -16.77 -7.03 0.50
CA GLN A 192 -17.21 -5.71 0.06
C GLN A 192 -16.10 -4.99 -0.72
N PHE A 193 -14.86 -5.06 -0.23
CA PHE A 193 -13.71 -4.49 -0.91
C PHE A 193 -13.42 -5.15 -2.26
N ALA A 194 -13.68 -6.44 -2.42
CA ALA A 194 -13.57 -7.12 -3.72
C ALA A 194 -14.57 -6.57 -4.74
N ILE A 195 -15.79 -6.25 -4.31
CA ILE A 195 -16.80 -5.60 -5.17
C ILE A 195 -16.33 -4.17 -5.52
N GLU A 196 -15.75 -3.45 -4.56
CA GLU A 196 -15.18 -2.13 -4.81
C GLU A 196 -14.04 -2.20 -5.84
N MET A 197 -13.14 -3.15 -5.73
CA MET A 197 -12.07 -3.36 -6.70
C MET A 197 -12.62 -3.71 -8.09
N LEU A 198 -13.65 -4.55 -8.17
CA LEU A 198 -14.31 -4.85 -9.43
C LEU A 198 -14.93 -3.61 -10.09
N ALA A 199 -15.56 -2.72 -9.29
CA ALA A 199 -16.17 -1.50 -9.80
C ALA A 199 -15.13 -0.41 -10.17
N ASN A 200 -13.98 -0.42 -9.53
CA ASN A 200 -12.99 0.67 -9.56
C ASN A 200 -11.68 0.34 -10.26
N SER A 201 -11.38 -0.93 -10.59
CA SER A 201 -10.10 -1.30 -11.16
C SER A 201 -10.20 -2.39 -12.22
N LYS A 202 -9.69 -2.13 -13.43
CA LYS A 202 -9.63 -3.14 -14.51
C LYS A 202 -8.79 -4.36 -14.12
N ASN A 203 -7.76 -4.12 -13.31
CA ASN A 203 -6.76 -5.13 -12.93
C ASN A 203 -6.81 -5.47 -11.44
N GLY A 204 -7.65 -4.77 -10.67
CA GLY A 204 -7.74 -4.97 -9.24
C GLY A 204 -8.24 -6.35 -8.87
N LYS A 205 -7.59 -6.96 -7.88
CA LYS A 205 -7.94 -8.28 -7.38
C LYS A 205 -7.73 -8.36 -5.87
N VAL A 206 -8.74 -8.83 -5.16
CA VAL A 206 -8.58 -9.23 -3.76
C VAL A 206 -8.13 -10.69 -3.71
N TYR A 207 -6.92 -10.90 -3.21
CA TYR A 207 -6.31 -12.23 -3.11
C TYR A 207 -6.82 -12.97 -1.87
N THR A 208 -6.84 -14.31 -1.93
CA THR A 208 -7.04 -15.11 -0.73
C THR A 208 -5.73 -15.24 0.06
N HIS A 209 -5.84 -15.67 1.33
CA HIS A 209 -4.67 -15.94 2.16
C HIS A 209 -3.75 -17.01 1.57
N ASN A 210 -4.30 -18.05 0.93
CA ASN A 210 -3.50 -19.08 0.27
C ASN A 210 -2.85 -18.56 -1.02
N GLU A 211 -3.55 -17.74 -1.80
CA GLU A 211 -2.98 -17.13 -3.01
C GLU A 211 -1.75 -16.27 -2.67
N ILE A 212 -1.86 -15.36 -1.70
CA ILE A 212 -0.72 -14.48 -1.36
C ILE A 212 0.44 -15.26 -0.72
N LYS A 213 0.16 -16.23 0.15
CA LYS A 213 1.20 -17.09 0.72
C LYS A 213 1.94 -17.88 -0.36
N LYS A 214 1.20 -18.36 -1.37
CA LYS A 214 1.82 -19.05 -2.50
C LYS A 214 2.73 -18.11 -3.29
N LEU A 215 2.27 -16.90 -3.62
CA LEU A 215 3.07 -15.90 -4.33
C LEU A 215 4.35 -15.55 -3.59
N LEU A 216 4.27 -15.35 -2.27
CA LEU A 216 5.46 -15.10 -1.43
C LEU A 216 6.45 -16.28 -1.48
N LYS A 217 5.97 -17.52 -1.38
CA LYS A 217 6.83 -18.72 -1.47
C LYS A 217 7.44 -18.88 -2.86
N ASP A 218 6.66 -18.67 -3.91
CA ASP A 218 7.12 -18.79 -5.30
C ASP A 218 8.23 -17.74 -5.59
N SER A 219 8.20 -16.56 -4.92
CA SER A 219 9.25 -15.53 -4.96
C SER A 219 10.36 -15.73 -3.89
N ASN A 220 10.54 -16.96 -3.38
CA ASN A 220 11.60 -17.39 -2.45
C ASN A 220 11.54 -16.78 -1.03
N PHE A 221 10.46 -16.11 -0.64
CA PHE A 221 10.32 -15.66 0.74
C PHE A 221 10.13 -16.82 1.71
N SER A 222 10.75 -16.67 2.88
CA SER A 222 10.70 -17.64 3.99
C SER A 222 10.06 -17.02 5.23
N ASN A 223 9.84 -17.84 6.28
CA ASN A 223 9.31 -17.40 7.57
C ASN A 223 8.10 -16.47 7.44
N ILE A 224 7.12 -16.86 6.60
CA ILE A 224 5.94 -16.05 6.31
C ILE A 224 5.00 -16.08 7.52
N GLU A 225 4.98 -14.99 8.28
CA GLU A 225 4.11 -14.76 9.42
C GLU A 225 2.84 -14.03 8.99
N ARG A 226 1.69 -14.43 9.51
CA ARG A 226 0.40 -13.77 9.32
C ARG A 226 -0.06 -13.16 10.63
N ILE A 227 -0.39 -11.88 10.64
CA ILE A 227 -0.87 -11.12 11.79
C ILE A 227 -2.22 -10.48 11.43
N ASP A 228 -3.29 -10.95 12.05
CA ASP A 228 -4.65 -10.44 11.84
C ASP A 228 -5.06 -9.42 12.91
N ASP A 229 -4.42 -9.44 14.08
CA ASP A 229 -4.71 -8.52 15.19
C ASP A 229 -3.92 -7.21 15.02
N ILE A 230 -4.26 -6.45 13.98
CA ILE A 230 -3.76 -5.10 13.74
C ILE A 230 -4.96 -4.13 13.79
N PRO A 231 -4.75 -2.84 14.09
CA PRO A 231 -5.83 -1.85 14.19
C PRO A 231 -6.41 -1.45 12.83
N SER A 232 -6.89 -2.44 12.08
CA SER A 232 -7.42 -2.34 10.73
C SER A 232 -8.12 -3.64 10.34
N PRO A 233 -9.07 -3.63 9.40
CA PRO A 233 -9.60 -4.85 8.79
C PRO A 233 -8.61 -5.54 7.83
N ALA A 234 -7.42 -4.96 7.60
CA ALA A 234 -6.37 -5.58 6.80
C ALA A 234 -5.61 -6.66 7.60
N THR A 235 -4.96 -7.58 6.89
CA THR A 235 -3.98 -8.52 7.47
C THR A 235 -2.57 -8.05 7.14
N LEU A 236 -1.66 -8.13 8.11
CA LEU A 236 -0.23 -7.92 7.91
C LEU A 236 0.46 -9.27 7.68
N TYR A 237 1.24 -9.37 6.63
CA TYR A 237 2.22 -10.43 6.41
C TYR A 237 3.62 -9.88 6.59
N ILE A 238 4.47 -10.64 7.29
CA ILE A 238 5.92 -10.41 7.37
C ILE A 238 6.60 -11.63 6.77
N ALA A 239 7.51 -11.40 5.84
CA ALA A 239 8.23 -12.46 5.16
C ALA A 239 9.71 -12.10 5.04
N ASN A 240 10.60 -13.08 5.21
CA ASN A 240 12.06 -12.90 5.20
C ASN A 240 12.67 -13.35 3.87
N LYS A 241 13.72 -12.62 3.49
CA LYS A 241 14.65 -13.09 2.45
C LYS A 241 15.55 -14.17 2.96
#